data_e671a9ea3b94729e45809a2460cd3ac7
#
_entry.id   e671a9ea3b94729e45809a2460cd3ac7
#
_cell.length_a   1.000
_cell.length_b   1.000
_cell.length_c   1.000
_cell.angle_alpha   90.00
_cell.angle_beta   90.00
_cell.angle_gamma   90.00
#
_symmetry.space_group_name_H-M   'P 1'
#
loop_
_entity.id
_entity.type
_entity.pdbx_description
1 polymer ?
#
loop_
_entity_poly.entity_id
_entity_poly.type
_entity_poly.pdbx_seq_one_letter_code
_entity_poly.pdbx_strand_id
1 'polypeptide(L)'
;MNYFLGIDFGTSGVRAIAIDAGGEVFAFTRCDYDIRDCATWQTALYEVIASLPIKIRQNIRKIVIDGTSSTVLICDRMGKAIAPIMIYSDTCEPEVVNQVKKFAPPEHFVCSSTSSFAKLIALAKYARKELEARSLYFLHQADWLGYLLHGKLGISDYHNALKLGYDPELLIYPDWLQTWASENPALILPEIQAPSTSVGIIKKAIALKLGLPLSCEIGAGTTDSNAAFFASVGTATPAIGTAVTSLGSTMVLKVLSDYPINDVRYGIYSHRFEHPEYGCLWLVGGASNVGGAVLRQFFTEQQLLELTEILSDRIDLNIPSPLDYYPLPKIGDRFPINDPDLLPRLEPRPDDPVEFLYGLLESMARIEAEGYALLQKLGASSIQKIYTAGGGAKNQVWTKIRDRYLQIPMLKSDQTEAAYGAALLAKSV
;
A
#
# COMPACT_ATOMS: atom_id res chain seq x y z
N MET A 1 -4.76 -28.84 -11.30
CA MET A 1 -4.15 -27.52 -11.51
C MET A 1 -4.03 -26.88 -10.13
N ASN A 2 -2.89 -26.26 -9.81
CA ASN A 2 -2.68 -25.62 -8.52
C ASN A 2 -3.00 -24.13 -8.64
N TYR A 3 -3.64 -23.57 -7.62
CA TYR A 3 -3.97 -22.15 -7.56
C TYR A 3 -3.32 -21.47 -6.36
N PHE A 4 -3.08 -20.18 -6.48
CA PHE A 4 -2.56 -19.27 -5.46
C PHE A 4 -3.57 -18.17 -5.24
N LEU A 5 -3.91 -17.89 -3.99
CA LEU A 5 -4.95 -16.95 -3.62
C LEU A 5 -4.35 -15.72 -2.96
N GLY A 6 -4.60 -14.56 -3.52
CA GLY A 6 -4.36 -13.28 -2.86
C GLY A 6 -5.68 -12.68 -2.37
N ILE A 7 -5.65 -12.09 -1.19
CA ILE A 7 -6.81 -11.42 -0.57
C ILE A 7 -6.38 -10.03 -0.11
N ASP A 8 -7.06 -9.01 -0.65
CA ASP A 8 -6.87 -7.59 -0.32
C ASP A 8 -7.99 -7.10 0.60
N PHE A 9 -7.61 -6.66 1.79
CA PHE A 9 -8.48 -5.92 2.72
C PHE A 9 -8.24 -4.42 2.57
N GLY A 10 -8.78 -3.87 1.50
CA GLY A 10 -8.67 -2.45 1.17
C GLY A 10 -9.75 -1.59 1.83
N THR A 11 -9.62 -0.26 1.71
CA THR A 11 -10.57 0.71 2.31
C THR A 11 -12.00 0.57 1.79
N SER A 12 -12.18 0.12 0.54
CA SER A 12 -13.48 0.06 -0.16
C SER A 12 -14.08 -1.34 -0.23
N GLY A 13 -13.57 -2.31 0.53
CA GLY A 13 -14.05 -3.70 0.53
C GLY A 13 -12.92 -4.71 0.43
N VAL A 14 -13.29 -5.97 0.54
CA VAL A 14 -12.39 -7.11 0.41
C VAL A 14 -12.46 -7.67 -1.01
N ARG A 15 -11.32 -8.01 -1.57
CA ARG A 15 -11.20 -8.68 -2.87
C ARG A 15 -10.35 -9.92 -2.75
N ALA A 16 -10.69 -10.97 -3.48
CA ALA A 16 -9.86 -12.16 -3.59
C ALA A 16 -9.68 -12.57 -5.05
N ILE A 17 -8.45 -12.89 -5.42
CA ILE A 17 -8.06 -13.31 -6.77
C ILE A 17 -7.30 -14.62 -6.67
N ALA A 18 -7.77 -15.64 -7.41
CA ALA A 18 -7.08 -16.90 -7.57
C ALA A 18 -6.39 -16.94 -8.94
N ILE A 19 -5.09 -17.20 -8.94
CA ILE A 19 -4.26 -17.34 -10.14
C ILE A 19 -3.67 -18.74 -10.22
N ASP A 20 -3.29 -19.16 -11.43
CA ASP A 20 -2.48 -20.37 -11.63
C ASP A 20 -0.97 -20.09 -11.53
N ALA A 21 -0.14 -21.10 -11.80
CA ALA A 21 1.30 -20.97 -11.83
C ALA A 21 1.82 -20.04 -12.95
N GLY A 22 1.05 -19.78 -14.01
CA GLY A 22 1.34 -18.82 -15.07
C GLY A 22 1.02 -17.38 -14.66
N GLY A 23 0.21 -17.19 -13.61
CA GLY A 23 -0.30 -15.88 -13.20
C GLY A 23 -1.63 -15.51 -13.90
N GLU A 24 -2.25 -16.46 -14.60
CA GLU A 24 -3.57 -16.26 -15.20
C GLU A 24 -4.65 -16.26 -14.12
N VAL A 25 -5.60 -15.33 -14.22
CA VAL A 25 -6.71 -15.18 -13.27
C VAL A 25 -7.82 -16.17 -13.60
N PHE A 26 -8.16 -17.04 -12.65
CA PHE A 26 -9.23 -18.04 -12.78
C PHE A 26 -10.50 -17.71 -11.98
N ALA A 27 -10.37 -16.91 -10.94
CA ALA A 27 -11.53 -16.47 -10.15
C ALA A 27 -11.25 -15.12 -9.50
N PHE A 28 -12.32 -14.34 -9.37
CA PHE A 28 -12.36 -13.07 -8.65
C PHE A 28 -13.63 -13.04 -7.80
N THR A 29 -13.51 -12.64 -6.55
CA THR A 29 -14.65 -12.41 -5.65
C THR A 29 -14.44 -11.14 -4.84
N ARG A 30 -15.53 -10.53 -4.38
CA ARG A 30 -15.48 -9.34 -3.51
C ARG A 30 -16.65 -9.33 -2.55
N CYS A 31 -16.48 -8.67 -1.41
CA CYS A 31 -17.55 -8.32 -0.49
C CYS A 31 -17.22 -7.04 0.27
N ASP A 32 -18.22 -6.46 0.91
CA ASP A 32 -18.06 -5.29 1.75
C ASP A 32 -17.76 -5.70 3.20
N TYR A 33 -17.17 -4.81 3.97
CA TYR A 33 -16.92 -4.98 5.40
C TYR A 33 -16.79 -3.61 6.09
N ASP A 34 -16.91 -3.58 7.41
CA ASP A 34 -16.57 -2.40 8.20
C ASP A 34 -15.10 -2.49 8.65
N ILE A 35 -14.27 -1.56 8.17
CA ILE A 35 -12.84 -1.51 8.51
C ILE A 35 -12.57 -1.33 10.00
N ARG A 36 -13.56 -0.90 10.80
CA ARG A 36 -13.46 -0.68 12.24
C ARG A 36 -14.00 -1.82 13.09
N ASP A 37 -14.51 -2.88 12.47
CA ASP A 37 -15.08 -4.04 13.17
C ASP A 37 -14.44 -5.35 12.73
N CYS A 38 -13.60 -5.93 13.58
CA CYS A 38 -12.94 -7.20 13.30
C CYS A 38 -13.90 -8.41 13.18
N ALA A 39 -15.13 -8.32 13.69
CA ALA A 39 -16.12 -9.36 13.45
C ALA A 39 -16.56 -9.37 11.98
N THR A 40 -16.70 -8.18 11.38
CA THR A 40 -16.97 -8.07 9.94
C THR A 40 -15.75 -8.49 9.11
N TRP A 41 -14.52 -8.25 9.56
CA TRP A 41 -13.30 -8.74 8.88
C TRP A 41 -13.31 -10.26 8.77
N GLN A 42 -13.60 -10.96 9.89
CA GLN A 42 -13.68 -12.42 9.89
C GLN A 42 -14.77 -12.94 8.96
N THR A 43 -15.94 -12.31 9.00
CA THR A 43 -17.06 -12.68 8.14
C THR A 43 -16.69 -12.50 6.67
N ALA A 44 -16.16 -11.34 6.30
CA ALA A 44 -15.74 -11.02 4.94
C ALA A 44 -14.62 -11.93 4.42
N LEU A 45 -13.62 -12.26 5.27
CA LEU A 45 -12.56 -13.21 4.92
C LEU A 45 -13.14 -14.58 4.52
N TYR A 46 -14.06 -15.09 5.32
CA TYR A 46 -14.66 -16.40 5.02
C TYR A 46 -15.60 -16.33 3.83
N GLU A 47 -16.37 -15.27 3.69
CA GLU A 47 -17.29 -15.06 2.59
C GLU A 47 -16.57 -14.94 1.25
N VAL A 48 -15.53 -14.13 1.16
CA VAL A 48 -14.79 -13.91 -0.09
C VAL A 48 -14.12 -15.20 -0.57
N ILE A 49 -13.64 -16.05 0.36
CA ILE A 49 -13.09 -17.37 0.04
C ILE A 49 -14.22 -18.33 -0.35
N ALA A 50 -15.32 -18.39 0.42
CA ALA A 50 -16.44 -19.32 0.17
C ALA A 50 -17.15 -19.03 -1.16
N SER A 51 -17.13 -17.79 -1.64
CA SER A 51 -17.71 -17.36 -2.92
C SER A 51 -16.89 -17.80 -4.14
N LEU A 52 -15.64 -18.22 -3.96
CA LEU A 52 -14.86 -18.81 -5.06
C LEU A 52 -15.47 -20.15 -5.53
N PRO A 53 -15.39 -20.51 -6.82
CA PRO A 53 -15.82 -21.81 -7.31
C PRO A 53 -15.16 -22.96 -6.55
N ILE A 54 -15.94 -23.98 -6.18
CA ILE A 54 -15.44 -25.10 -5.35
C ILE A 54 -14.23 -25.81 -5.98
N LYS A 55 -14.21 -25.96 -7.33
CA LYS A 55 -13.09 -26.55 -8.05
C LYS A 55 -11.79 -25.74 -7.90
N ILE A 56 -11.89 -24.42 -7.76
CA ILE A 56 -10.75 -23.55 -7.49
C ILE A 56 -10.31 -23.73 -6.04
N ARG A 57 -11.24 -23.59 -5.07
CA ARG A 57 -10.95 -23.72 -3.63
C ARG A 57 -10.23 -25.01 -3.27
N GLN A 58 -10.69 -26.14 -3.79
CA GLN A 58 -10.11 -27.47 -3.53
C GLN A 58 -8.67 -27.63 -4.06
N ASN A 59 -8.17 -26.68 -4.83
CA ASN A 59 -6.84 -26.74 -5.43
C ASN A 59 -5.96 -25.53 -5.04
N ILE A 60 -6.38 -24.72 -4.06
CA ILE A 60 -5.56 -23.60 -3.54
C ILE A 60 -4.39 -24.17 -2.73
N ARG A 61 -3.17 -23.82 -3.12
CA ARG A 61 -1.94 -24.24 -2.46
C ARG A 61 -1.49 -23.30 -1.37
N LYS A 62 -1.63 -22.01 -1.62
CA LYS A 62 -1.16 -20.99 -0.69
C LYS A 62 -2.06 -19.75 -0.75
N ILE A 63 -2.24 -19.11 0.40
CA ILE A 63 -2.99 -17.86 0.57
C ILE A 63 -2.04 -16.80 1.15
N VAL A 64 -2.04 -15.61 0.57
CA VAL A 64 -1.41 -14.40 1.13
C VAL A 64 -2.46 -13.31 1.23
N ILE A 65 -2.45 -12.60 2.36
CA ILE A 65 -3.40 -11.52 2.66
C ILE A 65 -2.63 -10.22 2.75
N ASP A 66 -3.11 -9.19 2.08
CA ASP A 66 -2.68 -7.84 2.33
C ASP A 66 -3.77 -7.03 3.06
N GLY A 67 -3.35 -5.97 3.72
CA GLY A 67 -4.21 -5.07 4.44
C GLY A 67 -3.72 -3.64 4.37
N THR A 68 -4.55 -2.71 4.81
CA THR A 68 -4.18 -1.30 4.83
C THR A 68 -3.04 -1.04 5.81
N SER A 69 -1.99 -0.38 5.31
CA SER A 69 -0.78 -0.08 6.10
C SER A 69 -1.10 0.73 7.36
N SER A 70 -0.62 0.29 8.53
CA SER A 70 -0.91 0.91 9.84
C SER A 70 -2.38 0.82 10.30
N THR A 71 -3.17 -0.10 9.79
CA THR A 71 -4.40 -0.54 10.44
C THR A 71 -4.05 -1.61 11.46
N VAL A 72 -4.32 -1.33 12.74
CA VAL A 72 -3.75 -2.10 13.87
C VAL A 72 -4.78 -2.34 14.96
N LEU A 73 -4.55 -3.40 15.74
CA LEU A 73 -5.33 -3.76 16.91
C LEU A 73 -4.47 -4.38 18.01
N ILE A 74 -5.01 -4.39 19.22
CA ILE A 74 -4.49 -5.19 20.34
C ILE A 74 -5.53 -6.27 20.67
N CYS A 75 -5.10 -7.52 20.77
CA CYS A 75 -5.95 -8.65 21.08
C CYS A 75 -5.39 -9.53 22.21
N ASP A 76 -6.27 -10.33 22.81
CA ASP A 76 -5.89 -11.36 23.77
C ASP A 76 -5.37 -12.63 23.05
N ARG A 77 -4.95 -13.62 23.85
CA ARG A 77 -4.44 -14.92 23.34
C ARG A 77 -5.43 -15.72 22.49
N MET A 78 -6.70 -15.34 22.51
CA MET A 78 -7.74 -15.93 21.66
C MET A 78 -8.02 -15.12 20.40
N GLY A 79 -7.25 -14.04 20.16
CA GLY A 79 -7.44 -13.13 19.05
C GLY A 79 -8.63 -12.16 19.21
N LYS A 80 -9.24 -12.09 20.40
CA LYS A 80 -10.34 -11.14 20.65
C LYS A 80 -9.75 -9.74 20.84
N ALA A 81 -10.21 -8.79 20.03
CA ALA A 81 -9.83 -7.38 20.16
C ALA A 81 -10.21 -6.84 21.54
N ILE A 82 -9.28 -6.11 22.18
CA ILE A 82 -9.41 -5.56 23.54
C ILE A 82 -9.59 -4.05 23.51
N ALA A 83 -9.15 -3.39 22.43
CA ALA A 83 -9.23 -1.97 22.22
C ALA A 83 -9.90 -1.67 20.87
N PRO A 84 -10.39 -0.45 20.64
CA PRO A 84 -10.87 -0.02 19.33
C PRO A 84 -9.79 -0.21 18.27
N ILE A 85 -10.19 -0.63 17.07
CA ILE A 85 -9.28 -0.71 15.93
C ILE A 85 -8.86 0.71 15.53
N MET A 86 -7.58 0.91 15.33
CA MET A 86 -7.06 2.14 14.73
C MET A 86 -6.71 1.89 13.26
N ILE A 87 -7.43 2.56 12.37
CA ILE A 87 -7.24 2.41 10.93
C ILE A 87 -6.11 3.30 10.40
N TYR A 88 -5.64 3.04 9.19
CA TYR A 88 -4.50 3.70 8.55
C TYR A 88 -4.55 5.25 8.60
N SER A 89 -5.75 5.85 8.50
CA SER A 89 -5.96 7.31 8.50
C SER A 89 -6.14 7.93 9.89
N ASP A 90 -6.25 7.11 10.94
CA ASP A 90 -6.40 7.64 12.30
C ASP A 90 -5.08 8.28 12.76
N THR A 91 -5.20 9.45 13.36
CA THR A 91 -4.09 10.20 13.93
C THR A 91 -4.08 10.07 15.44
N CYS A 92 -2.89 9.97 16.01
CA CYS A 92 -2.69 10.02 17.45
C CYS A 92 -2.52 11.47 17.93
N GLU A 93 -2.94 11.72 19.16
CA GLU A 93 -2.79 13.03 19.82
C GLU A 93 -1.31 13.44 19.96
N PRO A 94 -1.00 14.75 20.00
CA PRO A 94 0.36 15.26 20.12
C PRO A 94 1.14 14.67 21.31
N GLU A 95 0.46 14.40 22.43
CA GLU A 95 1.05 13.80 23.62
C GLU A 95 1.59 12.38 23.35
N VAL A 96 0.88 11.61 22.52
CA VAL A 96 1.32 10.27 22.11
C VAL A 96 2.54 10.38 21.19
N VAL A 97 2.51 11.30 20.24
CA VAL A 97 3.66 11.57 19.35
C VAL A 97 4.89 12.01 20.16
N ASN A 98 4.70 12.84 21.18
CA ASN A 98 5.78 13.24 22.10
C ASN A 98 6.33 12.04 22.91
N GLN A 99 5.51 11.04 23.22
CA GLN A 99 6.00 9.80 23.83
C GLN A 99 6.82 8.96 22.85
N VAL A 100 6.39 8.85 21.59
CA VAL A 100 7.18 8.21 20.52
C VAL A 100 8.59 8.81 20.43
N LYS A 101 8.70 10.15 20.40
CA LYS A 101 9.95 10.90 20.31
C LYS A 101 10.90 10.73 21.51
N LYS A 102 10.43 10.17 22.64
CA LYS A 102 11.32 9.84 23.78
C LYS A 102 12.15 8.58 23.53
N PHE A 103 11.68 7.70 22.67
CA PHE A 103 12.34 6.44 22.34
C PHE A 103 12.95 6.46 20.95
N ALA A 104 12.15 6.77 19.93
CA ALA A 104 12.59 6.77 18.54
C ALA A 104 13.46 7.97 18.20
N PRO A 105 14.43 7.84 17.26
CA PRO A 105 15.17 8.98 16.75
C PRO A 105 14.24 10.07 16.20
N PRO A 106 14.55 11.37 16.45
CA PRO A 106 13.63 12.48 16.11
C PRO A 106 13.23 12.54 14.62
N GLU A 107 14.13 12.14 13.74
CA GLU A 107 13.96 12.12 12.28
C GLU A 107 13.42 10.78 11.76
N HIS A 108 12.96 9.89 12.65
CA HIS A 108 12.43 8.59 12.23
C HIS A 108 10.96 8.72 11.81
N PHE A 109 10.56 8.08 10.70
CA PHE A 109 9.18 8.15 10.17
C PHE A 109 8.10 7.62 11.14
N VAL A 110 8.46 6.82 12.16
CA VAL A 110 7.52 6.40 13.22
C VAL A 110 7.08 7.57 14.12
N CYS A 111 7.74 8.73 14.07
CA CYS A 111 7.32 9.93 14.76
C CYS A 111 6.09 10.60 14.11
N SER A 112 5.55 10.03 13.03
CA SER A 112 4.27 10.43 12.45
C SER A 112 3.10 10.03 13.37
N SER A 113 2.09 10.90 13.48
CA SER A 113 0.85 10.63 14.23
C SER A 113 0.04 9.44 13.71
N THR A 114 0.31 9.00 12.48
CA THR A 114 -0.37 7.86 11.84
C THR A 114 0.43 6.56 11.88
N SER A 115 1.63 6.56 12.48
CA SER A 115 2.50 5.39 12.54
C SER A 115 1.91 4.26 13.38
N SER A 116 2.27 3.01 13.07
CA SER A 116 1.86 1.86 13.88
C SER A 116 2.41 1.94 15.30
N PHE A 117 3.61 2.52 15.50
CA PHE A 117 4.18 2.70 16.84
C PHE A 117 3.43 3.74 17.67
N ALA A 118 3.03 4.87 17.09
CA ALA A 118 2.18 5.84 17.79
C ALA A 118 0.85 5.21 18.19
N LYS A 119 0.22 4.46 17.28
CA LYS A 119 -1.03 3.75 17.58
C LYS A 119 -0.86 2.66 18.63
N LEU A 120 0.27 1.95 18.63
CA LEU A 120 0.62 0.98 19.67
C LEU A 120 0.62 1.64 21.06
N ILE A 121 1.28 2.80 21.22
CA ILE A 121 1.31 3.55 22.49
C ILE A 121 -0.12 3.99 22.88
N ALA A 122 -0.90 4.51 21.95
CA ALA A 122 -2.29 4.92 22.21
C ALA A 122 -3.17 3.74 22.67
N LEU A 123 -3.07 2.60 21.99
CA LEU A 123 -3.81 1.38 22.31
C LEU A 123 -3.34 0.77 23.64
N ALA A 124 -2.04 0.79 23.96
CA ALA A 124 -1.50 0.35 25.24
C ALA A 124 -2.07 1.19 26.40
N LYS A 125 -2.16 2.51 26.22
CA LYS A 125 -2.77 3.40 27.19
C LYS A 125 -4.26 3.08 27.41
N TYR A 126 -4.99 2.80 26.32
CA TYR A 126 -6.40 2.39 26.37
C TYR A 126 -6.57 1.05 27.09
N ALA A 127 -5.73 0.07 26.78
CA ALA A 127 -5.80 -1.30 27.31
C ALA A 127 -5.07 -1.48 28.65
N ARG A 128 -4.66 -0.40 29.34
CA ARG A 128 -3.81 -0.45 30.54
C ARG A 128 -4.30 -1.44 31.61
N LYS A 129 -5.59 -1.41 31.96
CA LYS A 129 -6.17 -2.31 32.97
C LYS A 129 -6.07 -3.79 32.57
N GLU A 130 -6.24 -4.08 31.28
CA GLU A 130 -6.12 -5.43 30.76
C GLU A 130 -4.66 -5.90 30.76
N LEU A 131 -3.71 -5.00 30.43
CA LEU A 131 -2.26 -5.27 30.45
C LEU A 131 -1.73 -5.53 31.88
N GLU A 132 -2.35 -4.95 32.90
CA GLU A 132 -2.04 -5.26 34.30
C GLU A 132 -2.48 -6.69 34.70
N ALA A 133 -3.45 -7.27 34.01
CA ALA A 133 -4.02 -8.57 34.30
C ALA A 133 -3.48 -9.71 33.43
N ARG A 134 -3.06 -9.41 32.19
CA ARG A 134 -2.65 -10.43 31.20
C ARG A 134 -1.81 -9.85 30.07
N SER A 135 -1.08 -10.70 29.37
CA SER A 135 -0.38 -10.31 28.14
C SER A 135 -1.35 -10.17 26.97
N LEU A 136 -1.13 -9.14 26.14
CA LEU A 136 -1.85 -8.85 24.92
C LEU A 136 -0.90 -8.82 23.73
N TYR A 137 -1.43 -9.04 22.53
CA TYR A 137 -0.68 -9.07 21.29
C TYR A 137 -1.02 -7.85 20.45
N PHE A 138 0.00 -7.18 19.94
CA PHE A 138 -0.17 -6.14 18.91
C PHE A 138 -0.07 -6.76 17.53
N LEU A 139 -1.01 -6.47 16.64
CA LEU A 139 -1.09 -7.01 15.28
C LEU A 139 -1.55 -5.95 14.29
N HIS A 140 -1.07 -6.07 13.06
CA HIS A 140 -1.66 -5.38 11.91
C HIS A 140 -2.87 -6.14 11.37
N GLN A 141 -3.66 -5.51 10.52
CA GLN A 141 -4.87 -6.11 9.94
C GLN A 141 -4.56 -7.44 9.23
N ALA A 142 -3.56 -7.46 8.35
CA ALA A 142 -3.17 -8.67 7.62
C ALA A 142 -2.73 -9.80 8.56
N ASP A 143 -2.02 -9.48 9.64
CA ASP A 143 -1.53 -10.44 10.64
C ASP A 143 -2.70 -11.14 11.35
N TRP A 144 -3.66 -10.35 11.79
CA TRP A 144 -4.84 -10.88 12.49
C TRP A 144 -5.71 -11.74 11.58
N LEU A 145 -5.87 -11.34 10.32
CA LEU A 145 -6.57 -12.13 9.31
C LEU A 145 -5.85 -13.44 9.01
N GLY A 146 -4.52 -13.41 8.88
CA GLY A 146 -3.70 -14.60 8.74
C GLY A 146 -3.85 -15.55 9.94
N TYR A 147 -3.81 -15.00 11.18
CA TYR A 147 -4.06 -15.78 12.39
C TYR A 147 -5.39 -16.54 12.36
N LEU A 148 -6.45 -15.94 11.84
CA LEU A 148 -7.75 -16.63 11.71
C LEU A 148 -7.63 -17.93 10.90
N LEU A 149 -6.74 -17.95 9.90
CA LEU A 149 -6.54 -19.09 9.01
C LEU A 149 -5.55 -20.12 9.59
N HIS A 150 -4.33 -19.71 10.00
CA HIS A 150 -3.27 -20.63 10.47
C HIS A 150 -3.26 -20.87 11.98
N GLY A 151 -3.85 -19.99 12.79
CA GLY A 151 -3.99 -20.15 14.24
C GLY A 151 -2.77 -19.79 15.09
N LYS A 152 -1.68 -19.29 14.52
CA LYS A 152 -0.50 -18.82 15.23
C LYS A 152 -0.60 -17.32 15.45
N LEU A 153 -0.70 -16.87 16.68
CA LEU A 153 -0.81 -15.47 17.05
C LEU A 153 0.58 -14.83 17.18
N GLY A 154 0.69 -13.52 16.94
CA GLY A 154 1.93 -12.77 17.14
C GLY A 154 2.95 -12.94 16.00
N ILE A 155 2.52 -13.09 14.76
CA ILE A 155 3.39 -13.12 13.57
C ILE A 155 2.96 -12.00 12.64
N SER A 156 3.93 -11.28 12.10
CA SER A 156 3.75 -10.20 11.11
C SER A 156 4.81 -10.31 10.01
N ASP A 157 4.79 -9.36 9.10
CA ASP A 157 5.79 -9.22 8.03
C ASP A 157 6.51 -7.86 8.11
N TYR A 158 7.69 -7.76 7.47
CA TYR A 158 8.49 -6.54 7.55
C TYR A 158 7.89 -5.36 6.76
N HIS A 159 6.93 -5.56 5.85
CA HIS A 159 6.22 -4.46 5.19
C HIS A 159 5.23 -3.79 6.15
N ASN A 160 4.45 -4.57 6.89
CA ASN A 160 3.54 -4.06 7.90
C ASN A 160 4.30 -3.50 9.11
N ALA A 161 5.34 -4.20 9.58
CA ALA A 161 6.12 -3.82 10.75
C ALA A 161 7.01 -2.59 10.54
N LEU A 162 7.22 -2.13 9.30
CA LEU A 162 8.02 -0.94 9.00
C LEU A 162 7.54 0.26 9.81
N LYS A 163 6.25 0.57 9.80
CA LYS A 163 5.68 1.71 10.55
C LYS A 163 5.53 1.46 12.06
N LEU A 164 5.78 0.24 12.50
CA LEU A 164 5.99 -0.09 13.91
C LEU A 164 7.40 0.28 14.37
N GLY A 165 8.33 0.40 13.41
CA GLY A 165 9.73 0.73 13.66
C GLY A 165 10.68 -0.44 13.53
N TYR A 166 10.24 -1.55 12.94
CA TYR A 166 11.13 -2.65 12.58
C TYR A 166 12.15 -2.17 11.53
N ASP A 167 13.41 -2.50 11.72
CA ASP A 167 14.48 -2.19 10.78
C ASP A 167 14.51 -3.28 9.68
N PRO A 168 14.05 -2.98 8.46
CA PRO A 168 14.03 -3.96 7.39
C PRO A 168 15.40 -4.19 6.74
N GLU A 169 16.41 -3.36 7.01
CA GLU A 169 17.77 -3.54 6.53
C GLU A 169 18.51 -4.55 7.39
N LEU A 170 18.48 -4.37 8.71
CA LEU A 170 19.11 -5.26 9.67
C LEU A 170 18.25 -6.47 10.03
N LEU A 171 16.96 -6.46 9.69
CA LEU A 171 15.96 -7.49 10.04
C LEU A 171 15.83 -7.69 11.56
N ILE A 172 15.80 -6.60 12.31
CA ILE A 172 15.68 -6.58 13.76
C ILE A 172 14.71 -5.48 14.22
N TYR A 173 14.26 -5.62 15.44
CA TYR A 173 13.74 -4.48 16.21
C TYR A 173 14.93 -3.65 16.73
N PRO A 174 15.02 -2.34 16.42
CA PRO A 174 16.12 -1.50 16.89
C PRO A 174 16.10 -1.33 18.42
N ASP A 175 17.26 -1.00 19.01
CA ASP A 175 17.44 -0.93 20.47
C ASP A 175 16.43 -0.03 21.17
N TRP A 176 16.07 1.10 20.56
CA TRP A 176 15.07 2.01 21.13
C TRP A 176 13.68 1.37 21.24
N LEU A 177 13.30 0.50 20.29
CA LEU A 177 12.02 -0.21 20.33
C LEU A 177 12.08 -1.41 21.29
N GLN A 178 13.23 -2.10 21.37
CA GLN A 178 13.46 -3.14 22.35
C GLN A 178 13.42 -2.57 23.77
N THR A 179 13.97 -1.38 24.00
CA THR A 179 13.90 -0.66 25.28
C THR A 179 12.45 -0.38 25.64
N TRP A 180 11.67 0.19 24.73
CA TRP A 180 10.25 0.41 24.95
C TRP A 180 9.49 -0.88 25.27
N ALA A 181 9.76 -1.96 24.52
CA ALA A 181 9.13 -3.27 24.75
C ALA A 181 9.49 -3.85 26.14
N SER A 182 10.73 -3.67 26.59
CA SER A 182 11.16 -4.13 27.92
C SER A 182 10.46 -3.39 29.07
N GLU A 183 10.08 -2.14 28.85
CA GLU A 183 9.28 -1.33 29.81
C GLU A 183 7.78 -1.71 29.74
N ASN A 184 7.34 -2.43 28.69
CA ASN A 184 5.96 -2.82 28.47
C ASN A 184 5.79 -4.33 28.25
N PRO A 185 6.31 -5.23 29.15
CA PRO A 185 6.47 -6.66 28.89
C PRO A 185 5.15 -7.43 28.72
N ALA A 186 4.03 -6.84 29.15
CA ALA A 186 2.70 -7.43 28.95
C ALA A 186 2.18 -7.24 27.51
N LEU A 187 2.81 -6.39 26.71
CA LEU A 187 2.43 -6.14 25.33
C LEU A 187 3.42 -6.80 24.38
N ILE A 188 2.98 -7.87 23.74
CA ILE A 188 3.80 -8.73 22.88
C ILE A 188 3.83 -8.13 21.47
N LEU A 189 5.04 -7.76 21.00
CA LEU A 189 5.28 -7.40 19.61
C LEU A 189 5.35 -8.65 18.74
N PRO A 190 4.95 -8.60 17.47
CA PRO A 190 4.97 -9.77 16.59
C PRO A 190 6.40 -10.19 16.20
N GLU A 191 6.59 -11.49 16.00
CA GLU A 191 7.73 -12.03 15.27
C GLU A 191 7.61 -11.67 13.79
N ILE A 192 8.69 -11.16 13.18
CA ILE A 192 8.67 -10.62 11.83
C ILE A 192 9.23 -11.63 10.83
N GLN A 193 8.45 -11.90 9.80
CA GLN A 193 8.80 -12.77 8.68
C GLN A 193 8.96 -11.96 7.38
N ALA A 194 9.59 -12.53 6.37
CA ALA A 194 9.51 -11.99 5.02
C ALA A 194 8.08 -12.19 4.47
N PRO A 195 7.53 -11.23 3.71
CA PRO A 195 6.25 -11.41 3.04
C PRO A 195 6.19 -12.71 2.27
N SER A 196 5.03 -13.37 2.28
CA SER A 196 4.80 -14.69 1.67
C SER A 196 5.53 -15.88 2.31
N THR A 197 6.47 -15.70 3.24
CA THR A 197 7.04 -16.85 3.98
C THR A 197 5.91 -17.67 4.60
N SER A 198 5.96 -19.00 4.45
CA SER A 198 4.94 -19.90 5.00
C SER A 198 4.94 -19.83 6.52
N VAL A 199 3.88 -19.29 7.09
CA VAL A 199 3.66 -19.25 8.54
C VAL A 199 3.18 -20.60 9.06
N GLY A 200 2.40 -21.30 8.24
CA GLY A 200 1.89 -22.63 8.56
C GLY A 200 0.77 -23.05 7.62
N ILE A 201 0.25 -24.24 7.86
CA ILE A 201 -0.93 -24.75 7.14
C ILE A 201 -2.22 -24.21 7.78
N ILE A 202 -3.26 -24.17 6.98
CA ILE A 202 -4.59 -23.77 7.41
C ILE A 202 -5.14 -24.67 8.53
N LYS A 203 -5.85 -24.10 9.51
CA LYS A 203 -6.54 -24.88 10.57
C LYS A 203 -7.52 -25.85 9.93
N LYS A 204 -7.48 -27.13 10.37
CA LYS A 204 -8.35 -28.19 9.85
C LYS A 204 -9.83 -27.82 9.83
N ALA A 205 -10.34 -27.20 10.90
CA ALA A 205 -11.74 -26.78 10.99
C ALA A 205 -12.09 -25.72 9.93
N ILE A 206 -11.18 -24.78 9.65
CA ILE A 206 -11.38 -23.73 8.65
C ILE A 206 -11.27 -24.31 7.22
N ALA A 207 -10.29 -25.18 6.97
CA ALA A 207 -10.15 -25.86 5.69
C ALA A 207 -11.42 -26.63 5.31
N LEU A 208 -11.98 -27.42 6.25
CA LEU A 208 -13.22 -28.16 6.03
C LEU A 208 -14.41 -27.22 5.81
N LYS A 209 -14.52 -26.14 6.61
CA LYS A 209 -15.60 -25.15 6.50
C LYS A 209 -15.60 -24.46 5.12
N LEU A 210 -14.41 -24.12 4.62
CA LEU A 210 -14.25 -23.35 3.38
C LEU A 210 -14.03 -24.23 2.14
N GLY A 211 -13.89 -25.56 2.30
CA GLY A 211 -13.61 -26.47 1.18
C GLY A 211 -12.22 -26.30 0.58
N LEU A 212 -11.23 -25.99 1.44
CA LEU A 212 -9.82 -25.81 1.08
C LEU A 212 -9.03 -27.10 1.38
N PRO A 213 -7.89 -27.34 0.70
CA PRO A 213 -7.01 -28.45 1.03
C PRO A 213 -6.46 -28.34 2.47
N LEU A 214 -6.35 -29.44 3.19
CA LEU A 214 -5.73 -29.47 4.53
C LEU A 214 -4.24 -29.08 4.48
N SER A 215 -3.61 -29.17 3.31
CA SER A 215 -2.23 -28.76 3.04
C SER A 215 -2.10 -27.32 2.54
N CYS A 216 -3.19 -26.54 2.50
CA CYS A 216 -3.14 -25.17 2.07
C CYS A 216 -2.24 -24.35 3.02
N GLU A 217 -1.21 -23.73 2.50
CA GLU A 217 -0.31 -22.87 3.24
C GLU A 217 -0.86 -21.46 3.39
N ILE A 218 -0.53 -20.83 4.52
CA ILE A 218 -0.83 -19.43 4.77
C ILE A 218 0.51 -18.69 4.89
N GLY A 219 0.75 -17.78 3.95
CA GLY A 219 1.95 -16.94 3.97
C GLY A 219 1.80 -15.73 4.89
N ALA A 220 2.94 -15.22 5.35
CA ALA A 220 3.01 -13.89 5.97
C ALA A 220 2.48 -12.84 5.01
N GLY A 221 1.85 -11.80 5.54
CA GLY A 221 1.15 -10.80 4.76
C GLY A 221 2.04 -9.78 4.07
N THR A 222 1.39 -8.72 3.61
CA THR A 222 2.02 -7.50 3.10
C THR A 222 1.06 -6.32 3.26
N THR A 223 1.45 -5.12 2.82
CA THR A 223 0.55 -3.98 2.73
C THR A 223 -0.10 -3.87 1.36
N ASP A 224 -1.34 -3.35 1.30
CA ASP A 224 -2.09 -3.06 0.09
C ASP A 224 -1.27 -2.31 -0.98
N SER A 225 -0.51 -1.32 -0.54
CA SER A 225 0.32 -0.48 -1.41
C SER A 225 1.51 -1.25 -2.04
N ASN A 226 2.07 -2.25 -1.34
CA ASN A 226 3.12 -3.11 -1.89
C ASN A 226 2.52 -4.19 -2.80
N ALA A 227 1.40 -4.78 -2.40
CA ALA A 227 0.65 -5.71 -3.25
C ALA A 227 0.23 -5.04 -4.57
N ALA A 228 -0.25 -3.79 -4.54
CA ALA A 228 -0.57 -3.02 -5.75
C ALA A 228 0.64 -2.78 -6.67
N PHE A 229 1.85 -2.61 -6.12
CA PHE A 229 3.07 -2.54 -6.93
C PHE A 229 3.32 -3.85 -7.69
N PHE A 230 3.27 -5.00 -7.00
CA PHE A 230 3.42 -6.31 -7.65
C PHE A 230 2.34 -6.56 -8.70
N ALA A 231 1.09 -6.20 -8.40
CA ALA A 231 0.00 -6.30 -9.37
C ALA A 231 0.28 -5.50 -10.64
N SER A 232 0.79 -4.27 -10.49
CA SER A 232 1.06 -3.37 -11.60
C SER A 232 2.18 -3.86 -12.52
N VAL A 233 3.21 -4.50 -11.95
CA VAL A 233 4.32 -5.10 -12.72
C VAL A 233 3.91 -6.44 -13.34
N GLY A 234 2.96 -7.15 -12.74
CA GLY A 234 2.44 -8.43 -13.22
C GLY A 234 3.41 -9.60 -12.96
N THR A 235 3.40 -10.57 -13.86
CA THR A 235 4.20 -11.81 -13.73
C THR A 235 5.69 -11.62 -14.02
N ALA A 236 6.09 -10.47 -14.57
CA ALA A 236 7.49 -10.16 -14.81
C ALA A 236 8.21 -9.95 -13.47
N THR A 237 9.39 -10.54 -13.32
CA THR A 237 10.27 -10.22 -12.20
C THR A 237 10.75 -8.77 -12.34
N PRO A 238 10.43 -7.87 -11.39
CA PRO A 238 10.79 -6.46 -11.53
C PRO A 238 12.29 -6.26 -11.32
N ALA A 239 12.98 -5.71 -12.31
CA ALA A 239 14.41 -5.36 -12.21
C ALA A 239 14.60 -3.99 -11.53
N ILE A 240 15.84 -3.70 -11.14
CA ILE A 240 16.27 -2.37 -10.64
C ILE A 240 15.83 -1.30 -11.66
N GLY A 241 15.30 -0.18 -11.18
CA GLY A 241 14.78 0.90 -12.02
C GLY A 241 13.37 0.64 -12.57
N THR A 242 12.73 -0.48 -12.23
CA THR A 242 11.30 -0.66 -12.52
C THR A 242 10.48 0.26 -11.61
N ALA A 243 9.69 1.14 -12.23
CA ALA A 243 8.85 2.08 -11.52
C ALA A 243 7.35 1.84 -11.77
N VAL A 244 6.53 2.30 -10.86
CA VAL A 244 5.06 2.34 -10.97
C VAL A 244 4.57 3.72 -10.61
N THR A 245 3.81 4.34 -11.52
CA THR A 245 3.01 5.54 -11.21
C THR A 245 1.55 5.13 -11.04
N SER A 246 1.01 5.33 -9.86
CA SER A 246 -0.42 5.15 -9.60
C SER A 246 -1.15 6.49 -9.73
N LEU A 247 -1.97 6.63 -10.78
CA LEU A 247 -2.78 7.80 -11.07
C LEU A 247 -4.21 7.60 -10.53
N GLY A 248 -4.32 7.64 -9.21
CA GLY A 248 -5.58 7.55 -8.48
C GLY A 248 -6.17 8.91 -8.11
N SER A 249 -6.84 9.01 -6.97
CA SER A 249 -7.26 10.29 -6.37
C SER A 249 -6.06 11.16 -6.04
N THR A 250 -4.96 10.54 -5.64
CA THR A 250 -3.62 11.09 -5.43
C THR A 250 -2.66 10.43 -6.42
N MET A 251 -1.49 10.99 -6.60
CA MET A 251 -0.43 10.41 -7.41
C MET A 251 0.62 9.76 -6.50
N VAL A 252 0.89 8.47 -6.71
CA VAL A 252 1.91 7.73 -5.96
C VAL A 252 2.97 7.23 -6.92
N LEU A 253 4.23 7.57 -6.61
CA LEU A 253 5.38 7.14 -7.37
C LEU A 253 6.15 6.10 -6.56
N LYS A 254 6.52 4.99 -7.21
CA LYS A 254 7.38 3.96 -6.62
C LYS A 254 8.42 3.53 -7.62
N VAL A 255 9.63 3.28 -7.14
CA VAL A 255 10.74 2.74 -7.94
C VAL A 255 11.48 1.66 -7.16
N LEU A 256 11.84 0.58 -7.83
CA LEU A 256 12.68 -0.46 -7.27
C LEU A 256 14.14 -0.04 -7.39
N SER A 257 14.82 0.06 -6.25
CA SER A 257 16.18 0.58 -6.09
C SER A 257 17.09 -0.43 -5.41
N ASP A 258 18.37 -0.39 -5.69
CA ASP A 258 19.41 -1.16 -5.03
C ASP A 258 19.81 -0.58 -3.66
N TYR A 259 19.41 0.68 -3.37
CA TYR A 259 19.65 1.34 -2.08
C TYR A 259 18.36 1.82 -1.43
N PRO A 260 18.25 1.72 -0.08
CA PRO A 260 17.12 2.29 0.64
C PRO A 260 17.22 3.81 0.70
N ILE A 261 16.08 4.49 0.66
CA ILE A 261 15.97 5.93 0.86
C ILE A 261 14.89 6.18 1.90
N ASN A 262 15.27 6.86 2.96
CA ASN A 262 14.36 7.29 4.01
C ASN A 262 14.53 8.80 4.19
N ASP A 263 13.48 9.57 3.88
CA ASP A 263 13.46 11.02 4.06
C ASP A 263 12.11 11.46 4.59
N VAL A 264 12.04 11.72 5.88
CA VAL A 264 10.78 12.10 6.57
C VAL A 264 10.22 13.44 6.09
N ARG A 265 11.09 14.32 5.56
CA ARG A 265 10.66 15.61 5.01
C ARG A 265 9.67 15.43 3.89
N TYR A 266 9.86 14.41 3.06
CA TYR A 266 9.01 14.08 1.93
C TYR A 266 8.08 12.89 2.17
N GLY A 267 8.07 12.34 3.39
CA GLY A 267 7.33 11.13 3.72
C GLY A 267 7.80 9.90 2.94
N ILE A 268 9.08 9.90 2.53
CA ILE A 268 9.71 8.80 1.80
C ILE A 268 10.28 7.80 2.81
N TYR A 269 9.95 6.54 2.60
CA TYR A 269 10.53 5.38 3.29
C TYR A 269 10.55 4.20 2.35
N SER A 270 11.50 3.28 2.58
CA SER A 270 11.76 2.15 1.70
C SER A 270 11.23 0.85 2.28
N HIS A 271 10.54 0.09 1.46
CA HIS A 271 10.16 -1.29 1.78
C HIS A 271 11.17 -2.26 1.21
N ARG A 272 11.63 -3.21 2.03
CA ARG A 272 12.51 -4.29 1.60
C ARG A 272 11.81 -5.20 0.61
N PHE A 273 12.55 -5.67 -0.38
CA PHE A 273 12.09 -6.58 -1.41
C PHE A 273 13.16 -7.65 -1.67
N GLU A 274 12.83 -8.93 -1.48
CA GLU A 274 13.75 -10.01 -1.82
C GLU A 274 13.61 -10.33 -3.31
N HIS A 275 14.72 -10.23 -4.03
CA HIS A 275 14.78 -10.51 -5.45
C HIS A 275 15.66 -11.75 -5.70
N PRO A 276 15.21 -12.73 -6.52
CA PRO A 276 15.93 -13.98 -6.71
C PRO A 276 17.32 -13.83 -7.33
N GLU A 277 17.53 -12.79 -8.12
CA GLU A 277 18.78 -12.51 -8.83
C GLU A 277 19.65 -11.46 -8.14
N TYR A 278 19.02 -10.37 -7.63
CA TYR A 278 19.74 -9.22 -7.08
C TYR A 278 19.82 -9.23 -5.55
N GLY A 279 19.20 -10.21 -4.90
CA GLY A 279 19.13 -10.25 -3.43
C GLY A 279 18.20 -9.18 -2.87
N CYS A 280 18.66 -8.38 -1.92
CA CYS A 280 17.84 -7.35 -1.30
C CYS A 280 17.74 -6.11 -2.19
N LEU A 281 16.52 -5.74 -2.56
CA LEU A 281 16.17 -4.49 -3.21
C LEU A 281 15.22 -3.67 -2.34
N TRP A 282 14.96 -2.43 -2.74
CA TRP A 282 14.17 -1.49 -1.97
C TRP A 282 13.11 -0.83 -2.83
N LEU A 283 11.86 -0.94 -2.42
CA LEU A 283 10.77 -0.21 -3.03
C LEU A 283 10.65 1.16 -2.39
N VAL A 284 11.19 2.16 -3.08
CA VAL A 284 11.23 3.56 -2.66
C VAL A 284 10.06 4.30 -3.27
N GLY A 285 9.42 5.20 -2.54
CA GLY A 285 8.33 5.97 -3.14
C GLY A 285 7.89 7.19 -2.36
N GLY A 286 7.18 8.06 -3.06
CA GLY A 286 6.54 9.24 -2.52
C GLY A 286 5.11 9.37 -3.02
N ALA A 287 4.29 10.12 -2.28
CA ALA A 287 2.89 10.33 -2.61
C ALA A 287 2.53 11.81 -2.54
N SER A 288 2.10 12.36 -3.68
CA SER A 288 1.56 13.73 -3.80
C SER A 288 0.04 13.74 -3.63
N ASN A 289 -0.48 14.84 -3.09
CA ASN A 289 -1.92 15.10 -3.06
C ASN A 289 -2.47 15.48 -4.45
N VAL A 290 -1.60 15.81 -5.41
CA VAL A 290 -1.97 16.02 -6.80
C VAL A 290 -2.49 14.73 -7.42
N GLY A 291 -3.57 14.77 -8.17
CA GLY A 291 -4.12 13.60 -8.85
C GLY A 291 -5.56 13.77 -9.31
N GLY A 292 -6.24 12.66 -9.60
CA GLY A 292 -7.59 12.64 -10.12
C GLY A 292 -8.65 13.30 -9.23
N ALA A 293 -8.38 13.47 -7.93
CA ALA A 293 -9.27 14.21 -7.03
C ALA A 293 -9.43 15.67 -7.45
N VAL A 294 -8.38 16.29 -7.99
CA VAL A 294 -8.43 17.66 -8.51
C VAL A 294 -9.30 17.74 -9.75
N LEU A 295 -9.13 16.81 -10.69
CA LEU A 295 -9.93 16.78 -11.92
C LEU A 295 -11.42 16.68 -11.60
N ARG A 296 -11.80 15.88 -10.62
CA ARG A 296 -13.19 15.72 -10.17
C ARG A 296 -13.80 16.94 -9.47
N GLN A 297 -12.99 17.93 -9.07
CA GLN A 297 -13.52 19.21 -8.58
C GLN A 297 -14.07 20.09 -9.70
N PHE A 298 -13.60 19.91 -10.92
CA PHE A 298 -13.92 20.75 -12.06
C PHE A 298 -14.75 20.05 -13.12
N PHE A 299 -14.63 18.72 -13.22
CA PHE A 299 -15.21 17.94 -14.31
C PHE A 299 -15.87 16.67 -13.79
N THR A 300 -17.01 16.31 -14.36
CA THR A 300 -17.59 14.98 -14.23
C THR A 300 -16.78 13.97 -15.05
N GLU A 301 -16.97 12.67 -14.82
CA GLU A 301 -16.32 11.62 -15.62
C GLU A 301 -16.67 11.74 -17.12
N GLN A 302 -17.92 12.05 -17.42
CA GLN A 302 -18.37 12.25 -18.80
C GLN A 302 -17.68 13.44 -19.45
N GLN A 303 -17.62 14.59 -18.77
CA GLN A 303 -16.90 15.77 -19.26
C GLN A 303 -15.41 15.50 -19.47
N LEU A 304 -14.76 14.74 -18.59
CA LEU A 304 -13.35 14.38 -18.76
C LEU A 304 -13.12 13.56 -20.03
N LEU A 305 -14.02 12.64 -20.36
CA LEU A 305 -13.93 11.86 -21.59
C LEU A 305 -14.09 12.77 -22.82
N GLU A 306 -15.18 13.55 -22.88
CA GLU A 306 -15.49 14.45 -24.01
C GLU A 306 -14.37 15.49 -24.24
N LEU A 307 -13.93 16.16 -23.16
CA LEU A 307 -12.87 17.16 -23.25
C LEU A 307 -11.52 16.55 -23.65
N THR A 308 -11.22 15.32 -23.22
CA THR A 308 -10.01 14.61 -23.61
C THR A 308 -10.00 14.29 -25.11
N GLU A 309 -11.13 13.89 -25.68
CA GLU A 309 -11.26 13.67 -27.13
C GLU A 309 -11.03 14.97 -27.90
N ILE A 310 -11.74 16.05 -27.51
CA ILE A 310 -11.59 17.39 -28.15
C ILE A 310 -10.13 17.87 -28.03
N LEU A 311 -9.50 17.67 -26.88
CA LEU A 311 -8.11 18.07 -26.64
C LEU A 311 -7.16 17.35 -27.60
N SER A 312 -7.36 16.02 -27.80
CA SER A 312 -6.54 15.22 -28.71
C SER A 312 -6.59 15.74 -30.15
N ASP A 313 -7.73 16.26 -30.58
CA ASP A 313 -7.92 16.71 -31.95
C ASP A 313 -7.51 18.19 -32.18
N ARG A 314 -7.57 19.00 -31.12
CA ARG A 314 -7.44 20.46 -31.23
C ARG A 314 -6.07 21.00 -30.85
N ILE A 315 -5.37 20.32 -29.92
CA ILE A 315 -4.10 20.79 -29.35
C ILE A 315 -2.94 19.87 -29.78
N ASP A 316 -1.87 20.50 -30.27
CA ASP A 316 -0.61 19.76 -30.48
C ASP A 316 0.05 19.42 -29.14
N LEU A 317 -0.03 18.17 -28.75
CA LEU A 317 0.51 17.67 -27.50
C LEU A 317 2.04 17.71 -27.40
N ASN A 318 2.74 18.03 -28.50
CA ASN A 318 4.19 18.25 -28.47
C ASN A 318 4.55 19.66 -27.96
N ILE A 319 3.60 20.59 -27.94
CA ILE A 319 3.78 21.95 -27.45
C ILE A 319 3.32 22.01 -26.00
N PRO A 320 4.20 22.34 -25.02
CA PRO A 320 3.79 22.49 -23.63
C PRO A 320 2.68 23.54 -23.44
N SER A 321 1.76 23.26 -22.51
CA SER A 321 0.81 24.29 -22.07
C SER A 321 1.56 25.48 -21.44
N PRO A 322 1.18 26.72 -21.72
CA PRO A 322 1.75 27.90 -21.05
C PRO A 322 1.29 28.04 -19.60
N LEU A 323 0.34 27.19 -19.16
CA LEU A 323 -0.27 27.26 -17.83
C LEU A 323 0.58 26.49 -16.81
N ASP A 324 1.11 27.23 -15.84
CA ASP A 324 1.95 26.67 -14.79
C ASP A 324 1.17 26.48 -13.48
N TYR A 325 0.44 25.38 -13.37
CA TYR A 325 -0.34 25.05 -12.19
C TYR A 325 0.42 24.21 -11.17
N TYR A 326 -0.03 24.27 -9.91
CA TYR A 326 0.21 23.25 -8.90
C TYR A 326 -1.17 22.83 -8.37
N PRO A 327 -1.81 21.83 -9.01
CA PRO A 327 -3.23 21.55 -8.81
C PRO A 327 -3.43 20.66 -7.58
N LEU A 328 -3.72 21.25 -6.43
CA LEU A 328 -4.03 20.55 -5.20
C LEU A 328 -5.54 20.54 -4.92
N PRO A 329 -6.10 19.45 -4.36
CA PRO A 329 -7.50 19.40 -3.96
C PRO A 329 -7.79 20.22 -2.69
N LYS A 330 -6.76 20.50 -1.88
CA LYS A 330 -6.77 21.30 -0.66
C LYS A 330 -5.35 21.83 -0.39
N ILE A 331 -5.22 22.73 0.58
CA ILE A 331 -3.92 23.26 1.03
C ILE A 331 -3.00 22.13 1.50
N GLY A 332 -1.75 22.19 1.11
CA GLY A 332 -0.64 21.35 1.54
C GLY A 332 -0.34 20.18 0.61
N ASP A 333 0.94 19.97 0.36
CA ASP A 333 1.49 18.76 -0.23
C ASP A 333 2.70 18.28 0.60
N ARG A 334 3.11 17.06 0.37
CA ARG A 334 4.25 16.43 1.04
C ARG A 334 5.33 15.94 0.07
N PHE A 335 4.97 15.76 -1.21
CA PHE A 335 5.84 15.23 -2.23
C PHE A 335 5.39 15.69 -3.63
N PRO A 336 6.25 16.14 -4.54
CA PRO A 336 7.69 16.38 -4.35
C PRO A 336 8.03 17.65 -3.55
N ILE A 337 7.05 18.48 -3.24
CA ILE A 337 7.20 19.66 -2.39
C ILE A 337 6.60 19.32 -1.02
N ASN A 338 7.44 19.39 0.03
CA ASN A 338 6.95 19.24 1.40
C ASN A 338 6.64 20.61 1.99
N ASP A 339 5.40 21.03 1.83
CA ASP A 339 4.88 22.27 2.39
C ASP A 339 3.41 22.07 2.81
N PRO A 340 3.11 22.03 4.13
CA PRO A 340 1.75 21.87 4.62
C PRO A 340 0.84 23.07 4.32
N ASP A 341 1.42 24.23 4.01
CA ASP A 341 0.70 25.47 3.73
C ASP A 341 0.68 25.80 2.22
N LEU A 342 1.20 24.91 1.37
CA LEU A 342 1.23 25.12 -0.08
C LEU A 342 -0.18 25.33 -0.64
N LEU A 343 -0.42 26.51 -1.18
CA LEU A 343 -1.71 26.84 -1.78
C LEU A 343 -1.86 26.20 -3.16
N PRO A 344 -3.07 25.76 -3.55
CA PRO A 344 -3.37 25.41 -4.93
C PRO A 344 -3.08 26.60 -5.85
N ARG A 345 -2.32 26.37 -6.93
CA ARG A 345 -2.08 27.37 -7.97
C ARG A 345 -2.79 26.94 -9.25
N LEU A 346 -3.87 27.64 -9.60
CA LEU A 346 -4.76 27.33 -10.72
C LEU A 346 -5.09 28.57 -11.59
N GLU A 347 -4.31 29.63 -11.45
CA GLU A 347 -4.44 30.87 -12.21
C GLU A 347 -3.21 31.10 -13.12
N PRO A 348 -3.39 31.72 -14.29
CA PRO A 348 -4.69 32.18 -14.85
C PRO A 348 -5.55 31.00 -15.31
N ARG A 349 -6.86 31.08 -15.09
CA ARG A 349 -7.81 30.07 -15.55
C ARG A 349 -8.44 30.53 -16.88
N PRO A 350 -8.19 29.80 -17.99
CA PRO A 350 -8.83 30.12 -19.27
C PRO A 350 -10.35 29.83 -19.23
N ASP A 351 -11.12 30.56 -20.01
CA ASP A 351 -12.56 30.32 -20.18
C ASP A 351 -12.84 29.01 -20.92
N ASP A 352 -11.91 28.58 -21.78
CA ASP A 352 -12.00 27.33 -22.51
C ASP A 352 -11.67 26.15 -21.63
N PRO A 353 -12.62 25.24 -21.35
CA PRO A 353 -12.41 24.09 -20.52
C PRO A 353 -11.39 23.09 -21.08
N VAL A 354 -11.15 23.05 -22.38
CA VAL A 354 -10.14 22.20 -23.02
C VAL A 354 -8.74 22.70 -22.69
N GLU A 355 -8.51 24.02 -22.78
CA GLU A 355 -7.21 24.61 -22.40
C GLU A 355 -6.95 24.46 -20.90
N PHE A 356 -7.99 24.61 -20.06
CA PHE A 356 -7.88 24.41 -18.63
C PHE A 356 -7.52 22.96 -18.30
N LEU A 357 -8.22 21.98 -18.90
CA LEU A 357 -7.89 20.56 -18.72
C LEU A 357 -6.46 20.26 -19.18
N TYR A 358 -6.04 20.83 -20.33
CA TYR A 358 -4.67 20.67 -20.81
C TYR A 358 -3.65 21.16 -19.80
N GLY A 359 -3.82 22.36 -19.24
CA GLY A 359 -2.95 22.91 -18.21
C GLY A 359 -2.88 22.05 -16.94
N LEU A 360 -4.01 21.45 -16.52
CA LEU A 360 -4.03 20.54 -15.39
C LEU A 360 -3.23 19.26 -15.66
N LEU A 361 -3.49 18.58 -16.80
CA LEU A 361 -2.79 17.34 -17.16
C LEU A 361 -1.29 17.58 -17.38
N GLU A 362 -0.94 18.70 -18.00
CA GLU A 362 0.44 19.15 -18.20
C GLU A 362 1.18 19.31 -16.88
N SER A 363 0.58 20.07 -15.97
CA SER A 363 1.17 20.35 -14.66
C SER A 363 1.32 19.08 -13.80
N MET A 364 0.34 18.17 -13.86
CA MET A 364 0.43 16.87 -13.18
C MET A 364 1.56 16.02 -13.73
N ALA A 365 1.77 16.01 -15.06
CA ALA A 365 2.88 15.27 -15.68
C ALA A 365 4.25 15.87 -15.30
N ARG A 366 4.36 17.18 -15.21
CA ARG A 366 5.57 17.88 -14.73
C ARG A 366 5.87 17.53 -13.28
N ILE A 367 4.87 17.57 -12.42
CA ILE A 367 5.01 17.20 -10.98
C ILE A 367 5.43 15.73 -10.83
N GLU A 368 4.93 14.84 -11.68
CA GLU A 368 5.39 13.44 -11.71
C GLU A 368 6.88 13.35 -12.05
N ALA A 369 7.32 14.06 -13.10
CA ALA A 369 8.73 14.08 -13.50
C ALA A 369 9.62 14.67 -12.41
N GLU A 370 9.20 15.77 -11.77
CA GLU A 370 9.89 16.37 -10.62
C GLU A 370 9.98 15.38 -9.44
N GLY A 371 8.92 14.62 -9.19
CA GLY A 371 8.88 13.57 -8.16
C GLY A 371 9.91 12.47 -8.42
N TYR A 372 9.99 11.95 -9.62
CA TYR A 372 10.99 10.97 -9.98
C TYR A 372 12.42 11.54 -9.95
N ALA A 373 12.61 12.77 -10.42
CA ALA A 373 13.90 13.45 -10.33
C ALA A 373 14.33 13.65 -8.87
N LEU A 374 13.41 13.96 -7.97
CA LEU A 374 13.68 14.04 -6.53
C LEU A 374 14.11 12.69 -5.95
N LEU A 375 13.40 11.59 -6.27
CA LEU A 375 13.80 10.26 -5.81
C LEU A 375 15.22 9.90 -6.26
N GLN A 376 15.55 10.15 -7.53
CA GLN A 376 16.90 9.92 -8.06
C GLN A 376 17.96 10.83 -7.40
N LYS A 377 17.65 12.10 -7.17
CA LYS A 377 18.52 13.05 -6.44
C LYS A 377 18.80 12.59 -5.01
N LEU A 378 17.84 11.93 -4.38
CA LEU A 378 17.98 11.35 -3.03
C LEU A 378 18.74 10.02 -3.04
N GLY A 379 19.07 9.45 -4.21
CA GLY A 379 19.88 8.25 -4.35
C GLY A 379 19.13 7.02 -4.91
N ALA A 380 17.86 7.15 -5.35
CA ALA A 380 17.18 6.04 -5.99
C ALA A 380 17.86 5.67 -7.31
N SER A 381 17.82 4.38 -7.66
CA SER A 381 18.33 3.86 -8.93
C SER A 381 17.66 4.55 -10.12
N SER A 382 18.39 4.69 -11.20
CA SER A 382 17.89 5.27 -12.46
C SER A 382 16.69 4.49 -12.98
N ILE A 383 15.62 5.21 -13.35
CA ILE A 383 14.38 4.60 -13.82
C ILE A 383 14.59 4.07 -15.24
N GLN A 384 14.25 2.81 -15.46
CA GLN A 384 14.39 2.12 -16.76
C GLN A 384 13.05 1.98 -17.48
N LYS A 385 11.96 1.83 -16.75
CA LYS A 385 10.59 1.71 -17.26
C LYS A 385 9.57 2.07 -16.19
N ILE A 386 8.43 2.56 -16.61
CA ILE A 386 7.34 2.98 -15.72
C ILE A 386 6.07 2.22 -16.09
N TYR A 387 5.51 1.47 -15.17
CA TYR A 387 4.15 0.95 -15.27
C TYR A 387 3.17 1.99 -14.77
N THR A 388 2.06 2.18 -15.51
CA THR A 388 1.01 3.12 -15.10
C THR A 388 -0.22 2.37 -14.64
N ALA A 389 -0.65 2.67 -13.41
CA ALA A 389 -1.82 2.12 -12.74
C ALA A 389 -2.84 3.20 -12.40
N GLY A 390 -4.05 2.79 -11.99
CA GLY A 390 -5.12 3.70 -11.58
C GLY A 390 -5.98 4.21 -12.73
N GLY A 391 -6.99 5.00 -12.39
CA GLY A 391 -7.97 5.51 -13.36
C GLY A 391 -7.37 6.39 -14.46
N GLY A 392 -6.35 7.19 -14.11
CA GLY A 392 -5.65 8.07 -15.05
C GLY A 392 -4.87 7.31 -16.14
N ALA A 393 -4.52 6.04 -15.92
CA ALA A 393 -3.86 5.19 -16.92
C ALA A 393 -4.70 4.96 -18.19
N LYS A 394 -6.00 5.19 -18.12
CA LYS A 394 -6.92 5.08 -19.27
C LYS A 394 -6.87 6.29 -20.19
N ASN A 395 -6.36 7.43 -19.72
CA ASN A 395 -6.32 8.67 -20.50
C ASN A 395 -5.06 8.71 -21.38
N GLN A 396 -5.24 8.45 -22.67
CA GLN A 396 -4.15 8.41 -23.64
C GLN A 396 -3.49 9.77 -23.88
N VAL A 397 -4.26 10.88 -23.78
CA VAL A 397 -3.71 12.23 -23.88
C VAL A 397 -2.77 12.51 -22.74
N TRP A 398 -3.18 12.19 -21.51
CA TRP A 398 -2.30 12.31 -20.35
C TRP A 398 -1.05 11.45 -20.48
N THR A 399 -1.20 10.22 -21.01
CA THR A 399 -0.05 9.33 -21.28
C THR A 399 0.95 9.98 -22.24
N LYS A 400 0.50 10.60 -23.35
CA LYS A 400 1.38 11.29 -24.30
C LYS A 400 2.08 12.50 -23.67
N ILE A 401 1.36 13.29 -22.86
CA ILE A 401 1.94 14.43 -22.14
C ILE A 401 3.04 13.95 -21.18
N ARG A 402 2.78 12.90 -20.42
CA ARG A 402 3.74 12.29 -19.49
C ARG A 402 4.98 11.77 -20.21
N ASP A 403 4.81 11.11 -21.37
CA ASP A 403 5.91 10.61 -22.20
C ASP A 403 6.89 11.71 -22.58
N ARG A 404 6.39 12.89 -22.93
CA ARG A 404 7.21 14.07 -23.25
C ARG A 404 8.07 14.54 -22.07
N TYR A 405 7.55 14.48 -20.84
CA TYR A 405 8.29 14.86 -19.63
C TYR A 405 9.25 13.80 -19.15
N LEU A 406 8.81 12.55 -19.13
CA LEU A 406 9.55 11.46 -18.52
C LEU A 406 10.62 10.88 -19.44
N GLN A 407 10.36 10.79 -20.74
CA GLN A 407 11.26 10.21 -21.76
C GLN A 407 11.77 8.81 -21.38
N ILE A 408 10.94 8.04 -20.71
CA ILE A 408 11.20 6.69 -20.21
C ILE A 408 10.10 5.78 -20.74
N PRO A 409 10.41 4.54 -21.19
CA PRO A 409 9.41 3.60 -21.66
C PRO A 409 8.25 3.45 -20.66
N MET A 410 7.04 3.81 -21.07
CA MET A 410 5.83 3.66 -20.28
C MET A 410 5.03 2.44 -20.72
N LEU A 411 4.67 1.61 -19.74
CA LEU A 411 3.90 0.39 -19.93
C LEU A 411 2.56 0.53 -19.19
N LYS A 412 1.51 -0.02 -19.79
CA LYS A 412 0.23 -0.12 -19.10
C LYS A 412 0.23 -1.36 -18.22
N SER A 413 -0.22 -1.22 -16.98
CA SER A 413 -0.47 -2.37 -16.12
C SER A 413 -1.71 -3.12 -16.59
N ASP A 414 -1.59 -4.44 -16.81
CA ASP A 414 -2.72 -5.29 -17.16
C ASP A 414 -3.63 -5.56 -15.95
N GLN A 415 -3.02 -5.62 -14.76
CA GLN A 415 -3.70 -5.81 -13.48
C GLN A 415 -3.25 -4.73 -12.50
N THR A 416 -4.21 -4.24 -11.69
CA THR A 416 -3.94 -3.19 -10.69
C THR A 416 -4.56 -3.50 -9.34
N GLU A 417 -5.30 -4.62 -9.22
CA GLU A 417 -5.92 -5.06 -7.96
C GLU A 417 -4.84 -5.60 -7.01
N ALA A 418 -4.75 -5.08 -5.80
CA ALA A 418 -3.79 -5.53 -4.79
C ALA A 418 -3.91 -7.03 -4.52
N ALA A 419 -5.12 -7.58 -4.52
CA ALA A 419 -5.35 -9.02 -4.42
C ALA A 419 -4.59 -9.85 -5.47
N TYR A 420 -4.40 -9.33 -6.69
CA TYR A 420 -3.57 -9.99 -7.70
C TYR A 420 -2.09 -9.98 -7.31
N GLY A 421 -1.60 -8.86 -6.78
CA GLY A 421 -0.22 -8.77 -6.28
C GLY A 421 0.03 -9.70 -5.09
N ALA A 422 -0.93 -9.81 -4.16
CA ALA A 422 -0.87 -10.80 -3.07
C ALA A 422 -0.89 -12.24 -3.60
N ALA A 423 -1.63 -12.53 -4.68
CA ALA A 423 -1.64 -13.85 -5.31
C ALA A 423 -0.29 -14.16 -5.99
N LEU A 424 0.35 -13.17 -6.63
CA LEU A 424 1.71 -13.32 -7.18
C LEU A 424 2.73 -13.60 -6.06
N LEU A 425 2.63 -12.94 -4.91
CA LEU A 425 3.45 -13.25 -3.73
C LEU A 425 3.17 -14.68 -3.23
N ALA A 426 1.92 -15.12 -3.20
CA ALA A 426 1.60 -16.51 -2.82
C ALA A 426 2.22 -17.55 -3.75
N LYS A 427 2.42 -17.21 -5.03
CA LYS A 427 3.04 -18.06 -6.06
C LYS A 427 4.57 -18.12 -5.93
N SER A 428 5.21 -17.06 -5.46
CA SER A 428 6.66 -16.84 -5.58
C SER A 428 7.54 -17.61 -4.57
N VAL A 429 7.12 -18.76 -4.06
CA VAL A 429 7.96 -19.63 -3.19
C VAL A 429 7.91 -21.08 -3.67
#